data_e7c1876e1b32c4e1f08fc889c908a448
#
_entry.id   e7c1876e1b32c4e1f08fc889c908a448
#
_cell.length_a   1.000
_cell.length_b   1.000
_cell.length_c   1.000
_cell.angle_alpha   90.00
_cell.angle_beta   90.00
_cell.angle_gamma   90.00
#
_symmetry.space_group_name_H-M   'P 1'
#
loop_
_entity.id
_entity.type
_entity.pdbx_description
1 polymer ?
#
loop_
_entity_poly.entity_id
_entity_poly.type
_entity_poly.pdbx_seq_one_letter_code
_entity_poly.pdbx_strand_id
1 'polypeptide(L)'
;DMEAAGFVLDGNRFVKGEEVWLPLYEAKMFWHYDHRYGTFEGVESRSSTSIPTLTAEERADPEYLAMPWYWVNHSEVERKLESWDKKWLFGWRDITNATNSRTYICSFSSIGAAGDTFLLMFPQSDVVKIACLNASLASFAFDFATRQKVGGVHIKYNIMKQLPVLPPSTYTPTLTDFIAPRVIELTYTAWDLEPFARDVLAEVGVAQWNAWFPENPVGADGTPRPFVWDEERRFDLRCDLDALYFHLYEISRDDVDYIMETFPIVKRKDEAAYGRYRTKEAILRKYDDLAREFVRVMRADLPEKDGKPDWRALIAGGESERVEFKESISWDRERKQRNKALEHTIARTLASFMNTHGGVLFVGVDDTGKIVGLDGDLKLSQRKNEDGLRLRFDDLVKQYLGNRFLPGIVIHSVEDSGRAFWAVEVGPANEPVFVKNNGDDEFWIRGTSSSRKLSLSQAVDYIKTHFGTPSQGANQDSKGY
;
A
#
# COMPACT_ATOMS: atom_id res chain seq x y z
N ASP A 1 29.74 -34.63 -9.20
CA ASP A 1 30.72 -35.48 -8.53
C ASP A 1 31.61 -34.73 -7.51
N MET A 2 31.02 -33.83 -6.74
CA MET A 2 31.72 -33.08 -5.70
C MET A 2 32.22 -34.00 -4.57
N GLU A 3 31.39 -34.95 -4.14
CA GLU A 3 31.78 -35.94 -3.11
C GLU A 3 32.97 -36.82 -3.55
N ALA A 4 32.95 -37.26 -4.82
CA ALA A 4 34.09 -38.00 -5.37
C ALA A 4 35.39 -37.16 -5.45
N ALA A 5 35.27 -35.83 -5.51
CA ALA A 5 36.40 -34.91 -5.42
C ALA A 5 36.81 -34.61 -3.96
N GLY A 6 36.13 -35.21 -2.96
CA GLY A 6 36.41 -35.08 -1.54
C GLY A 6 35.80 -33.88 -0.87
N PHE A 7 34.74 -33.29 -1.45
CA PHE A 7 33.89 -32.27 -0.78
C PHE A 7 32.84 -32.96 0.08
N VAL A 8 32.45 -32.29 1.17
CA VAL A 8 31.38 -32.71 2.07
C VAL A 8 30.23 -31.76 1.89
N LEU A 9 29.00 -32.28 1.79
CA LEU A 9 27.79 -31.48 1.78
C LEU A 9 27.51 -31.00 3.20
N ASP A 10 27.51 -29.68 3.39
CA ASP A 10 27.16 -28.97 4.65
C ASP A 10 25.96 -28.09 4.38
N GLY A 11 24.78 -28.53 4.84
CA GLY A 11 23.50 -27.93 4.46
C GLY A 11 23.28 -28.06 2.94
N ASN A 12 23.20 -26.91 2.24
CA ASN A 12 23.13 -26.90 0.77
C ASN A 12 24.41 -26.40 0.08
N ARG A 13 25.57 -26.47 0.76
CA ARG A 13 26.90 -26.06 0.27
C ARG A 13 27.84 -27.24 0.24
N PHE A 14 28.82 -27.24 -0.66
CA PHE A 14 29.93 -28.18 -0.62
C PHE A 14 31.16 -27.51 -0.03
N VAL A 15 31.84 -28.21 0.91
CA VAL A 15 32.98 -27.68 1.65
C VAL A 15 34.12 -28.68 1.59
N LYS A 16 35.37 -28.20 1.34
CA LYS A 16 36.61 -28.97 1.43
C LYS A 16 37.75 -28.08 1.91
N GLY A 17 38.10 -28.17 3.20
CA GLY A 17 39.04 -27.25 3.83
C GLY A 17 38.52 -25.80 3.80
N GLU A 18 39.26 -24.91 3.16
CA GLU A 18 38.83 -23.52 2.96
C GLU A 18 38.01 -23.30 1.69
N GLU A 19 37.91 -24.28 0.84
CA GLU A 19 37.16 -24.19 -0.42
C GLU A 19 35.69 -24.46 -0.21
N VAL A 20 34.85 -23.49 -0.60
CA VAL A 20 33.38 -23.52 -0.45
C VAL A 20 32.73 -23.34 -1.81
N TRP A 21 31.72 -24.17 -2.09
CA TRP A 21 30.85 -24.04 -3.24
C TRP A 21 29.43 -23.73 -2.80
N LEU A 22 28.92 -22.63 -3.26
CA LEU A 22 27.61 -22.10 -2.91
C LEU A 22 26.52 -22.58 -3.87
N PRO A 23 25.26 -22.70 -3.42
CA PRO A 23 24.13 -23.08 -4.27
C PRO A 23 23.99 -22.14 -5.46
N LEU A 24 23.62 -22.70 -6.63
CA LEU A 24 23.16 -21.93 -7.78
C LEU A 24 21.65 -21.96 -7.81
N TYR A 25 21.05 -20.83 -7.52
CA TYR A 25 19.61 -20.66 -7.45
C TYR A 25 18.98 -20.50 -8.84
N GLU A 26 17.87 -21.20 -9.05
CA GLU A 26 17.05 -21.13 -10.27
C GLU A 26 15.65 -20.59 -9.96
N ALA A 27 15.01 -19.94 -10.93
CA ALA A 27 13.69 -19.30 -10.77
C ALA A 27 12.64 -20.19 -10.09
N LYS A 28 12.58 -21.48 -10.46
CA LYS A 28 11.58 -22.42 -9.93
C LYS A 28 11.74 -22.75 -8.44
N MET A 29 12.86 -22.38 -7.83
CA MET A 29 13.11 -22.54 -6.39
C MET A 29 12.42 -21.47 -5.55
N PHE A 30 11.91 -20.38 -6.14
CA PHE A 30 11.36 -19.23 -5.43
C PHE A 30 9.88 -19.01 -5.69
N TRP A 31 9.20 -18.45 -4.70
CA TRP A 31 7.87 -17.86 -4.82
C TRP A 31 7.81 -16.54 -4.05
N HIS A 32 6.70 -15.79 -4.14
CA HIS A 32 6.53 -14.59 -3.33
C HIS A 32 6.74 -14.89 -1.85
N TYR A 33 7.69 -14.20 -1.22
CA TYR A 33 8.03 -14.34 0.19
C TYR A 33 8.43 -15.77 0.60
N ASP A 34 8.86 -16.60 -0.35
CA ASP A 34 9.24 -17.99 -0.11
C ASP A 34 10.48 -18.33 -0.92
N HIS A 35 11.64 -18.22 -0.29
CA HIS A 35 12.95 -18.54 -0.90
C HIS A 35 13.23 -20.04 -0.92
N ARG A 36 12.38 -20.82 -0.26
CA ARG A 36 12.45 -22.29 -0.18
C ARG A 36 11.26 -22.96 -0.87
N TYR A 37 10.64 -22.28 -1.85
CA TYR A 37 9.43 -22.77 -2.51
C TYR A 37 9.63 -24.13 -3.18
N GLY A 38 10.77 -24.35 -3.84
CA GLY A 38 11.08 -25.60 -4.52
C GLY A 38 12.51 -26.07 -4.25
N THR A 39 12.71 -27.38 -4.27
CA THR A 39 13.98 -28.04 -4.03
C THR A 39 14.29 -29.05 -5.14
N PHE A 40 15.56 -29.26 -5.41
CA PHE A 40 16.02 -30.38 -6.29
C PHE A 40 16.31 -31.64 -5.48
N GLU A 41 16.07 -31.66 -4.20
CA GLU A 41 16.22 -32.87 -3.40
C GLU A 41 15.34 -33.99 -3.95
N GLY A 42 15.92 -35.18 -4.13
CA GLY A 42 15.23 -36.35 -4.69
C GLY A 42 14.92 -36.26 -6.19
N VAL A 43 15.39 -35.26 -6.92
CA VAL A 43 15.19 -35.13 -8.37
C VAL A 43 16.29 -35.92 -9.11
N GLU A 44 15.89 -36.95 -9.85
CA GLU A 44 16.83 -37.83 -10.56
C GLU A 44 17.25 -37.27 -11.93
N SER A 45 16.43 -36.43 -12.56
CA SER A 45 16.68 -35.91 -13.89
C SER A 45 16.24 -34.45 -14.06
N ARG A 46 17.13 -33.65 -14.64
CA ARG A 46 16.86 -32.27 -14.98
C ARG A 46 15.84 -32.06 -16.14
N SER A 47 15.48 -33.11 -16.84
CA SER A 47 14.49 -33.03 -17.92
C SER A 47 13.08 -32.71 -17.40
N SER A 48 12.84 -32.83 -16.10
CA SER A 48 11.60 -32.40 -15.48
C SER A 48 11.47 -30.87 -15.53
N THR A 49 10.37 -30.39 -16.07
CA THR A 49 10.02 -28.96 -16.10
C THR A 49 9.58 -28.41 -14.73
N SER A 50 9.16 -29.30 -13.81
CA SER A 50 8.78 -28.99 -12.43
C SER A 50 9.72 -29.67 -11.43
N ILE A 51 9.91 -29.03 -10.29
CA ILE A 51 10.62 -29.59 -9.13
C ILE A 51 9.63 -29.74 -7.97
N PRO A 52 9.92 -30.64 -7.00
CA PRO A 52 9.15 -30.75 -5.78
C PRO A 52 9.05 -29.39 -5.06
N THR A 53 7.89 -29.13 -4.47
CA THR A 53 7.70 -28.03 -3.52
C THR A 53 7.83 -28.58 -2.13
N LEU A 54 8.33 -27.74 -1.21
CA LEU A 54 8.47 -28.13 0.18
C LEU A 54 7.13 -28.56 0.79
N THR A 55 7.17 -29.61 1.60
CA THR A 55 6.05 -30.05 2.46
C THR A 55 5.80 -29.05 3.59
N ALA A 56 4.71 -29.25 4.33
CA ALA A 56 4.39 -28.42 5.50
C ALA A 56 5.44 -28.62 6.62
N GLU A 57 5.92 -29.84 6.80
CA GLU A 57 6.96 -30.20 7.77
C GLU A 57 8.31 -29.53 7.44
N GLU A 58 8.74 -29.59 6.19
CA GLU A 58 9.98 -28.95 5.74
C GLU A 58 9.92 -27.42 5.85
N ARG A 59 8.75 -26.82 5.60
CA ARG A 59 8.56 -25.38 5.80
C ARG A 59 8.53 -24.97 7.26
N ALA A 60 8.03 -25.84 8.14
CA ALA A 60 8.02 -25.59 9.57
C ALA A 60 9.41 -25.72 10.22
N ASP A 61 10.34 -26.42 9.58
CA ASP A 61 11.72 -26.52 10.03
C ASP A 61 12.55 -25.30 9.58
N PRO A 62 12.98 -24.42 10.50
CA PRO A 62 13.79 -23.26 10.13
C PRO A 62 15.23 -23.59 9.74
N GLU A 63 15.68 -24.81 9.98
CA GLU A 63 17.02 -25.30 9.58
C GLU A 63 17.02 -25.92 8.18
N TYR A 64 15.85 -26.25 7.62
CA TYR A 64 15.76 -26.86 6.30
C TYR A 64 16.23 -25.89 5.21
N LEU A 65 17.13 -26.38 4.33
CA LEU A 65 17.69 -25.63 3.21
C LEU A 65 17.26 -26.25 1.88
N ALA A 66 16.71 -25.47 0.97
CA ALA A 66 16.36 -25.91 -0.36
C ALA A 66 17.61 -26.34 -1.15
N MET A 67 17.61 -27.56 -1.68
CA MET A 67 18.74 -28.14 -2.39
C MET A 67 18.77 -27.61 -3.84
N PRO A 68 19.93 -27.06 -4.31
CA PRO A 68 20.11 -26.69 -5.71
C PRO A 68 20.46 -27.91 -6.58
N TRP A 69 20.43 -27.75 -7.89
CA TRP A 69 20.96 -28.73 -8.82
C TRP A 69 22.48 -28.57 -9.10
N TYR A 70 22.96 -27.31 -9.02
CA TYR A 70 24.33 -26.93 -9.26
C TYR A 70 24.91 -26.09 -8.16
N TRP A 71 26.23 -26.07 -8.07
CA TRP A 71 27.00 -25.24 -7.15
C TRP A 71 28.05 -24.43 -7.91
N VAL A 72 28.43 -23.29 -7.39
CA VAL A 72 29.41 -22.36 -7.94
C VAL A 72 30.44 -22.05 -6.86
N ASN A 73 31.73 -22.02 -7.24
CA ASN A 73 32.77 -21.65 -6.29
C ASN A 73 32.53 -20.30 -5.65
N HIS A 74 32.66 -20.20 -4.33
CA HIS A 74 32.42 -19.01 -3.53
C HIS A 74 33.17 -17.79 -4.04
N SER A 75 34.46 -17.93 -4.44
CA SER A 75 35.27 -16.82 -4.96
C SER A 75 34.68 -16.17 -6.22
N GLU A 76 34.02 -16.93 -7.07
CA GLU A 76 33.35 -16.42 -8.26
C GLU A 76 32.08 -15.61 -7.89
N VAL A 77 31.35 -16.06 -6.87
CA VAL A 77 30.19 -15.36 -6.36
C VAL A 77 30.62 -14.04 -5.72
N GLU A 78 31.64 -14.06 -4.86
CA GLU A 78 32.18 -12.85 -4.21
C GLU A 78 32.64 -11.82 -5.26
N ARG A 79 33.40 -12.26 -6.25
CA ARG A 79 33.89 -11.42 -7.33
C ARG A 79 32.75 -10.71 -8.10
N LYS A 80 31.62 -11.42 -8.29
CA LYS A 80 30.45 -10.84 -8.97
C LYS A 80 29.62 -9.93 -8.09
N LEU A 81 29.69 -10.11 -6.78
CA LEU A 81 28.94 -9.34 -5.78
C LEU A 81 29.82 -8.28 -5.06
N GLU A 82 31.02 -7.97 -5.58
CA GLU A 82 31.95 -7.02 -4.92
C GLU A 82 31.36 -5.64 -4.60
N SER A 83 30.35 -5.20 -5.40
CA SER A 83 29.63 -3.94 -5.20
C SER A 83 28.36 -4.08 -4.34
N TRP A 84 28.03 -5.30 -3.88
CA TRP A 84 26.88 -5.58 -3.03
C TRP A 84 27.32 -5.91 -1.61
N ASP A 85 26.99 -5.01 -0.67
CA ASP A 85 27.45 -5.10 0.73
C ASP A 85 26.60 -6.03 1.61
N LYS A 86 25.44 -6.51 1.09
CA LYS A 86 24.53 -7.38 1.82
C LYS A 86 24.91 -8.85 1.69
N LYS A 87 24.53 -9.64 2.69
CA LYS A 87 24.72 -11.09 2.71
C LYS A 87 23.46 -11.87 2.34
N TRP A 88 22.60 -11.25 1.55
CA TRP A 88 21.38 -11.78 0.96
C TRP A 88 21.21 -11.20 -0.44
N LEU A 89 20.35 -11.84 -1.25
CA LEU A 89 20.04 -11.40 -2.61
C LEU A 89 18.57 -11.06 -2.74
N PHE A 90 18.24 -10.23 -3.73
CA PHE A 90 16.89 -9.92 -4.11
C PHE A 90 16.72 -10.02 -5.62
N GLY A 91 15.68 -10.72 -6.07
CA GLY A 91 15.51 -10.97 -7.49
C GLY A 91 14.09 -11.39 -7.87
N TRP A 92 13.92 -11.65 -9.17
CA TRP A 92 12.65 -12.11 -9.71
C TRP A 92 12.85 -13.23 -10.73
N ARG A 93 11.77 -13.99 -10.96
CA ARG A 93 11.73 -15.00 -12.00
C ARG A 93 11.66 -14.36 -13.37
N ASP A 94 12.61 -14.70 -14.25
CA ASP A 94 12.55 -14.33 -15.65
C ASP A 94 11.43 -15.08 -16.39
N ILE A 95 11.38 -16.41 -16.23
CA ILE A 95 10.41 -17.25 -16.94
C ILE A 95 9.04 -17.17 -16.27
N THR A 96 8.06 -16.72 -17.04
CA THR A 96 6.69 -16.52 -16.60
C THR A 96 5.70 -16.70 -17.75
N ASN A 97 4.41 -16.59 -17.45
CA ASN A 97 3.33 -16.52 -18.43
C ASN A 97 2.21 -15.64 -17.86
N ALA A 98 1.64 -14.77 -18.69
CA ALA A 98 0.50 -13.94 -18.33
C ALA A 98 -0.75 -14.76 -17.90
N THR A 99 -0.82 -16.04 -18.28
CA THR A 99 -1.89 -16.96 -17.89
C THR A 99 -1.60 -17.77 -16.61
N ASN A 100 -0.46 -17.58 -15.95
CA ASN A 100 -0.16 -18.20 -14.67
C ASN A 100 -0.97 -17.58 -13.52
N SER A 101 -0.96 -18.23 -12.35
CA SER A 101 -1.58 -17.65 -11.14
C SER A 101 -0.98 -16.29 -10.78
N ARG A 102 0.34 -16.15 -10.92
CA ARG A 102 1.08 -14.88 -10.82
C ARG A 102 2.05 -14.78 -11.99
N THR A 103 2.17 -13.58 -12.56
CA THR A 103 3.05 -13.31 -13.70
C THR A 103 4.41 -12.82 -13.22
N TYR A 104 4.44 -11.83 -12.35
CA TYR A 104 5.66 -11.36 -11.71
C TYR A 104 5.84 -12.09 -10.39
N ILE A 105 7.01 -12.68 -10.17
CA ILE A 105 7.33 -13.39 -8.92
C ILE A 105 8.71 -12.95 -8.47
N CYS A 106 8.80 -12.32 -7.31
CA CYS A 106 10.04 -11.87 -6.69
C CYS A 106 10.23 -12.50 -5.30
N SER A 107 11.47 -12.59 -4.87
CA SER A 107 11.83 -13.08 -3.55
C SER A 107 13.21 -12.59 -3.13
N PHE A 108 13.41 -12.50 -1.82
CA PHE A 108 14.75 -12.53 -1.24
C PHE A 108 15.31 -13.95 -1.32
N SER A 109 16.62 -14.08 -1.23
CA SER A 109 17.29 -15.38 -1.03
C SER A 109 18.56 -15.20 -0.20
N SER A 110 19.03 -16.29 0.40
CA SER A 110 20.38 -16.35 1.00
C SER A 110 21.44 -16.14 -0.08
N ILE A 111 22.66 -15.84 0.37
CA ILE A 111 23.79 -15.63 -0.55
C ILE A 111 24.10 -16.89 -1.34
N GLY A 112 24.32 -16.74 -2.64
CA GLY A 112 24.62 -17.83 -3.55
C GLY A 112 24.80 -17.32 -4.97
N ALA A 113 24.99 -18.22 -5.92
CA ALA A 113 24.96 -17.89 -7.33
C ALA A 113 23.52 -17.83 -7.84
N ALA A 114 23.25 -17.05 -8.86
CA ALA A 114 21.96 -16.95 -9.51
C ALA A 114 22.07 -17.40 -10.98
N GLY A 115 21.20 -18.32 -11.39
CA GLY A 115 21.06 -18.72 -12.78
C GLY A 115 20.39 -17.62 -13.62
N ASP A 116 20.46 -17.72 -14.94
CA ASP A 116 19.91 -16.74 -15.90
C ASP A 116 18.38 -16.60 -15.86
N THR A 117 17.71 -17.49 -15.14
CA THR A 117 16.26 -17.46 -14.92
C THR A 117 15.82 -16.79 -13.62
N PHE A 118 16.76 -16.55 -12.71
CA PHE A 118 16.56 -15.74 -11.49
C PHE A 118 17.39 -14.47 -11.60
N LEU A 119 16.73 -13.39 -12.04
CA LEU A 119 17.38 -12.11 -12.29
C LEU A 119 17.48 -11.30 -11.01
N LEU A 120 18.68 -10.77 -10.73
CA LEU A 120 18.96 -10.02 -9.51
C LEU A 120 18.75 -8.51 -9.69
N MET A 121 18.35 -7.86 -8.61
CA MET A 121 18.35 -6.42 -8.46
C MET A 121 19.13 -6.04 -7.19
N PHE A 122 19.78 -4.88 -7.23
CA PHE A 122 20.63 -4.35 -6.17
C PHE A 122 20.18 -2.94 -5.80
N PRO A 123 19.02 -2.81 -5.09
CA PRO A 123 18.49 -1.50 -4.74
C PRO A 123 19.41 -0.75 -3.78
N GLN A 124 19.75 0.50 -4.11
CA GLN A 124 20.53 1.39 -3.26
C GLN A 124 19.57 2.16 -2.34
N SER A 125 19.10 1.52 -1.28
CA SER A 125 18.14 2.10 -0.33
C SER A 125 18.24 1.40 1.02
N ASP A 126 17.59 1.96 2.02
CA ASP A 126 17.41 1.37 3.34
C ASP A 126 16.72 0.02 3.25
N VAL A 127 17.06 -0.95 4.10
CA VAL A 127 16.55 -2.33 4.01
C VAL A 127 15.04 -2.37 4.23
N VAL A 128 14.50 -1.53 5.11
CA VAL A 128 13.06 -1.39 5.33
C VAL A 128 12.34 -0.95 4.05
N LYS A 129 12.92 -0.02 3.29
CA LYS A 129 12.36 0.40 1.99
C LYS A 129 12.51 -0.68 0.91
N ILE A 130 13.56 -1.49 0.98
CA ILE A 130 13.71 -2.66 0.09
C ILE A 130 12.62 -3.70 0.41
N ALA A 131 12.27 -3.89 1.69
CA ALA A 131 11.12 -4.73 2.06
C ALA A 131 9.79 -4.15 1.49
N CYS A 132 9.60 -2.84 1.55
CA CYS A 132 8.45 -2.18 0.92
C CYS A 132 8.44 -2.39 -0.62
N LEU A 133 9.60 -2.30 -1.27
CA LEU A 133 9.71 -2.60 -2.69
C LEU A 133 9.31 -4.06 -3.00
N ASN A 134 9.76 -5.02 -2.19
CA ASN A 134 9.35 -6.43 -2.34
C ASN A 134 7.83 -6.58 -2.28
N ALA A 135 7.16 -5.94 -1.32
CA ALA A 135 5.71 -5.99 -1.18
C ALA A 135 4.99 -5.35 -2.39
N SER A 136 5.50 -4.20 -2.87
CA SER A 136 5.00 -3.56 -4.09
C SER A 136 5.06 -4.51 -5.29
N LEU A 137 6.23 -5.09 -5.54
CA LEU A 137 6.49 -6.01 -6.65
C LEU A 137 5.70 -7.34 -6.52
N ALA A 138 5.38 -7.74 -5.29
CA ALA A 138 4.60 -8.95 -5.01
C ALA A 138 3.08 -8.72 -5.06
N SER A 139 2.60 -7.48 -5.16
CA SER A 139 1.17 -7.15 -5.12
C SER A 139 0.42 -7.54 -6.39
N PHE A 140 -0.90 -7.77 -6.28
CA PHE A 140 -1.78 -7.97 -7.43
C PHE A 140 -1.86 -6.72 -8.32
N ALA A 141 -1.78 -5.52 -7.74
CA ALA A 141 -1.76 -4.26 -8.49
C ALA A 141 -0.58 -4.22 -9.46
N PHE A 142 0.63 -4.53 -8.98
CA PHE A 142 1.83 -4.59 -9.81
C PHE A 142 1.78 -5.74 -10.83
N ASP A 143 1.27 -6.91 -10.44
CA ASP A 143 1.15 -8.06 -11.33
C ASP A 143 0.16 -7.80 -12.47
N PHE A 144 -0.95 -7.11 -12.20
CA PHE A 144 -1.90 -6.67 -13.22
C PHE A 144 -1.22 -5.76 -14.26
N ALA A 145 -0.47 -4.74 -13.82
CA ALA A 145 0.29 -3.87 -14.71
C ALA A 145 1.34 -4.66 -15.54
N THR A 146 2.01 -5.62 -14.89
CA THR A 146 2.98 -6.50 -15.54
C THR A 146 2.34 -7.31 -16.66
N ARG A 147 1.15 -7.89 -16.44
CA ARG A 147 0.41 -8.66 -17.45
C ARG A 147 0.11 -7.87 -18.72
N GLN A 148 -0.10 -6.57 -18.60
CA GLN A 148 -0.35 -5.71 -19.76
C GLN A 148 0.92 -5.47 -20.61
N LYS A 149 2.11 -5.68 -20.02
CA LYS A 149 3.41 -5.45 -20.68
C LYS A 149 4.08 -6.72 -21.20
N VAL A 150 3.79 -7.86 -20.60
CA VAL A 150 4.45 -9.14 -20.95
C VAL A 150 3.77 -9.74 -22.18
N GLY A 151 4.40 -9.59 -23.33
CA GLY A 151 3.96 -10.19 -24.60
C GLY A 151 4.51 -11.59 -24.88
N GLY A 152 5.31 -12.18 -23.94
CA GLY A 152 5.96 -13.47 -24.10
C GLY A 152 6.09 -14.21 -22.77
N VAL A 153 7.16 -15.01 -22.65
CA VAL A 153 7.41 -15.87 -21.48
C VAL A 153 8.60 -15.38 -20.63
N HIS A 154 9.10 -14.18 -20.89
CA HIS A 154 10.28 -13.63 -20.22
C HIS A 154 10.04 -12.22 -19.70
N ILE A 155 10.43 -11.98 -18.44
CA ILE A 155 10.51 -10.64 -17.84
C ILE A 155 11.99 -10.29 -17.65
N LYS A 156 12.64 -9.87 -18.73
CA LYS A 156 14.03 -9.39 -18.68
C LYS A 156 14.06 -7.93 -18.19
N TYR A 157 15.26 -7.40 -17.93
CA TYR A 157 15.48 -6.04 -17.42
C TYR A 157 14.82 -4.93 -18.27
N ASN A 158 14.72 -5.12 -19.59
CA ASN A 158 14.07 -4.16 -20.49
C ASN A 158 12.56 -4.06 -20.24
N ILE A 159 11.90 -5.15 -19.86
CA ILE A 159 10.49 -5.15 -19.43
C ILE A 159 10.38 -4.57 -18.02
N MET A 160 11.21 -5.07 -17.07
CA MET A 160 11.19 -4.62 -15.68
C MET A 160 11.31 -3.10 -15.53
N LYS A 161 12.20 -2.46 -16.30
CA LYS A 161 12.40 -1.01 -16.30
C LYS A 161 11.21 -0.17 -16.77
N GLN A 162 10.18 -0.79 -17.34
CA GLN A 162 8.97 -0.12 -17.83
C GLN A 162 7.77 -0.30 -16.87
N LEU A 163 7.93 -1.09 -15.80
CA LEU A 163 6.85 -1.37 -14.86
C LEU A 163 6.73 -0.22 -13.84
N PRO A 164 5.51 0.10 -13.42
CA PRO A 164 5.26 1.18 -12.48
C PRO A 164 5.69 0.76 -11.07
N VAL A 165 6.71 1.40 -10.52
CA VAL A 165 7.18 1.20 -9.15
C VAL A 165 6.98 2.48 -8.37
N LEU A 166 6.44 2.39 -7.16
CA LEU A 166 6.28 3.52 -6.26
C LEU A 166 7.67 4.04 -5.81
N PRO A 167 7.92 5.36 -5.85
CA PRO A 167 9.19 5.91 -5.41
C PRO A 167 9.39 5.71 -3.90
N PRO A 168 10.65 5.62 -3.42
CA PRO A 168 10.95 5.44 -1.99
C PRO A 168 10.37 6.53 -1.08
N SER A 169 10.11 7.72 -1.62
CA SER A 169 9.48 8.84 -0.90
C SER A 169 8.00 8.61 -0.56
N THR A 170 7.33 7.66 -1.21
CA THR A 170 5.96 7.26 -0.86
C THR A 170 5.89 6.63 0.53
N TYR A 171 6.97 5.96 0.96
CA TYR A 171 6.96 5.18 2.19
C TYR A 171 7.26 6.05 3.41
N THR A 172 6.19 6.60 3.99
CA THR A 172 6.24 7.30 5.29
C THR A 172 6.53 6.34 6.44
N PRO A 173 6.94 6.81 7.64
CA PRO A 173 7.11 5.95 8.81
C PRO A 173 5.88 5.07 9.10
N THR A 174 4.68 5.62 9.04
CA THR A 174 3.43 4.85 9.24
C THR A 174 3.26 3.73 8.21
N LEU A 175 3.58 3.98 6.94
CA LEU A 175 3.51 2.95 5.90
C LEU A 175 4.61 1.90 6.07
N THR A 176 5.82 2.30 6.44
CA THR A 176 6.89 1.35 6.72
C THR A 176 6.58 0.47 7.93
N ASP A 177 5.98 1.03 8.98
CA ASP A 177 5.54 0.29 10.17
C ASP A 177 4.38 -0.69 9.88
N PHE A 178 3.61 -0.43 8.85
CA PHE A 178 2.60 -1.39 8.37
C PHE A 178 3.20 -2.47 7.47
N ILE A 179 4.03 -2.09 6.49
CA ILE A 179 4.50 -2.99 5.43
C ILE A 179 5.66 -3.87 5.91
N ALA A 180 6.71 -3.27 6.49
CA ALA A 180 7.95 -3.97 6.78
C ALA A 180 7.76 -5.19 7.70
N PRO A 181 7.06 -5.10 8.84
CA PRO A 181 6.87 -6.27 9.70
C PRO A 181 6.14 -7.41 8.98
N ARG A 182 5.17 -7.12 8.13
CA ARG A 182 4.47 -8.15 7.34
C ARG A 182 5.40 -8.84 6.35
N VAL A 183 6.25 -8.08 5.67
CA VAL A 183 7.23 -8.64 4.73
C VAL A 183 8.28 -9.49 5.45
N ILE A 184 8.76 -9.03 6.60
CA ILE A 184 9.76 -9.75 7.41
C ILE A 184 9.16 -11.07 7.91
N GLU A 185 7.96 -11.04 8.51
CA GLU A 185 7.25 -12.24 8.97
C GLU A 185 7.00 -13.24 7.83
N LEU A 186 6.64 -12.76 6.65
CA LEU A 186 6.44 -13.59 5.47
C LEU A 186 7.74 -14.18 4.91
N THR A 187 8.86 -13.49 5.04
CA THR A 187 10.13 -13.79 4.34
C THR A 187 11.10 -14.56 5.22
N TYR A 188 11.28 -14.10 6.47
CA TYR A 188 12.28 -14.69 7.37
C TYR A 188 11.71 -15.89 8.13
N THR A 189 11.63 -17.03 7.45
CA THR A 189 11.11 -18.30 7.98
C THR A 189 12.17 -19.37 8.14
N ALA A 190 13.43 -19.06 7.83
CA ALA A 190 14.58 -19.96 7.99
C ALA A 190 15.86 -19.18 8.27
N TRP A 191 16.81 -19.85 8.92
CA TRP A 191 18.07 -19.25 9.37
C TRP A 191 18.98 -18.77 8.26
N ASP A 192 18.89 -19.32 7.07
CA ASP A 192 19.70 -18.88 5.92
C ASP A 192 19.39 -17.43 5.45
N LEU A 193 18.23 -16.86 5.87
CA LEU A 193 17.90 -15.45 5.71
C LEU A 193 18.10 -14.59 6.98
N GLU A 194 18.78 -15.14 7.99
CA GLU A 194 19.15 -14.36 9.20
C GLU A 194 19.92 -13.07 8.85
N PRO A 195 20.85 -13.03 7.88
CA PRO A 195 21.52 -11.79 7.50
C PRO A 195 20.56 -10.68 7.04
N PHE A 196 19.46 -11.01 6.35
CA PHE A 196 18.42 -10.04 6.00
C PHE A 196 17.72 -9.48 7.25
N ALA A 197 17.34 -10.37 8.17
CA ALA A 197 16.68 -9.97 9.40
C ALA A 197 17.60 -9.12 10.31
N ARG A 198 18.91 -9.42 10.35
CA ARG A 198 19.90 -8.60 11.07
C ARG A 198 20.07 -7.21 10.46
N ASP A 199 20.08 -7.09 9.15
CA ASP A 199 20.17 -5.79 8.50
C ASP A 199 18.94 -4.94 8.82
N VAL A 200 17.74 -5.52 8.84
CA VAL A 200 16.53 -4.82 9.29
C VAL A 200 16.63 -4.43 10.76
N LEU A 201 17.02 -5.37 11.63
CA LEU A 201 17.20 -5.09 13.07
C LEU A 201 18.21 -3.97 13.32
N ALA A 202 19.32 -3.93 12.57
CA ALA A 202 20.33 -2.88 12.68
C ALA A 202 19.77 -1.52 12.27
N GLU A 203 18.86 -1.47 11.29
CA GLU A 203 18.24 -0.22 10.83
C GLU A 203 17.19 0.29 11.81
N VAL A 204 16.27 -0.57 12.29
CA VAL A 204 15.14 -0.14 13.12
C VAL A 204 15.45 -0.14 14.62
N GLY A 205 16.41 -0.92 15.06
CA GLY A 205 16.78 -1.13 16.46
C GLY A 205 15.87 -2.13 17.20
N VAL A 206 16.38 -2.64 18.33
CA VAL A 206 15.73 -3.69 19.14
C VAL A 206 14.34 -3.26 19.64
N ALA A 207 14.19 -1.99 20.04
CA ALA A 207 12.92 -1.49 20.57
C ALA A 207 11.81 -1.55 19.51
N GLN A 208 12.10 -1.11 18.28
CA GLN A 208 11.15 -1.12 17.17
C GLN A 208 10.86 -2.55 16.71
N TRP A 209 11.88 -3.41 16.62
CA TRP A 209 11.68 -4.83 16.32
C TRP A 209 10.72 -5.50 17.31
N ASN A 210 10.95 -5.31 18.61
CA ASN A 210 10.10 -5.90 19.65
C ASN A 210 8.68 -5.30 19.67
N ALA A 211 8.54 -4.02 19.26
CA ALA A 211 7.22 -3.42 19.08
C ALA A 211 6.46 -4.02 17.89
N TRP A 212 7.16 -4.31 16.79
CA TRP A 212 6.58 -5.00 15.64
C TRP A 212 6.22 -6.47 15.94
N PHE A 213 7.06 -7.15 16.73
CA PHE A 213 6.97 -8.59 16.98
C PHE A 213 7.00 -8.93 18.48
N PRO A 214 5.97 -8.54 19.24
CA PRO A 214 5.92 -8.81 20.68
C PRO A 214 5.94 -10.30 21.00
N GLU A 215 5.41 -11.17 20.11
CA GLU A 215 5.41 -12.62 20.25
C GLU A 215 6.71 -13.30 19.76
N ASN A 216 7.54 -12.56 19.00
CA ASN A 216 8.83 -13.03 18.51
C ASN A 216 9.92 -11.95 18.68
N PRO A 217 10.20 -11.53 19.95
CA PRO A 217 11.18 -10.49 20.22
C PRO A 217 12.60 -10.99 19.90
N VAL A 218 13.53 -10.05 19.82
CA VAL A 218 14.96 -10.37 19.67
C VAL A 218 15.41 -11.26 20.82
N GLY A 219 16.11 -12.35 20.50
CA GLY A 219 16.63 -13.29 21.48
C GLY A 219 17.64 -12.64 22.45
N ALA A 220 17.89 -13.28 23.60
CA ALA A 220 18.85 -12.79 24.59
C ALA A 220 20.30 -12.68 24.06
N ASP A 221 20.59 -13.39 22.99
CA ASP A 221 21.86 -13.35 22.25
C ASP A 221 21.93 -12.20 21.22
N GLY A 222 20.89 -11.35 21.14
CA GLY A 222 20.78 -10.26 20.18
C GLY A 222 20.39 -10.71 18.77
N THR A 223 19.96 -11.97 18.60
CA THR A 223 19.62 -12.54 17.28
C THR A 223 18.10 -12.56 17.09
N PRO A 224 17.57 -12.03 15.98
CA PRO A 224 16.18 -12.23 15.61
C PRO A 224 15.93 -13.69 15.26
N ARG A 225 14.78 -14.23 15.60
CA ARG A 225 14.43 -15.64 15.33
C ARG A 225 13.57 -15.74 14.08
N PRO A 226 13.70 -16.83 13.27
CA PRO A 226 12.80 -17.08 12.16
C PRO A 226 11.35 -17.19 12.62
N PHE A 227 10.42 -16.76 11.76
CA PHE A 227 9.00 -16.86 12.01
C PHE A 227 8.49 -18.25 11.64
N VAL A 228 7.55 -18.76 12.44
CA VAL A 228 6.90 -20.04 12.15
C VAL A 228 6.06 -19.93 10.89
N TRP A 229 6.18 -20.91 10.01
CA TRP A 229 5.35 -20.98 8.81
C TRP A 229 3.91 -21.36 9.18
N ASP A 230 2.98 -20.44 8.94
CA ASP A 230 1.54 -20.64 9.10
C ASP A 230 0.80 -20.15 7.86
N GLU A 231 0.13 -21.03 7.13
CA GLU A 231 -0.50 -20.69 5.85
C GLU A 231 -1.64 -19.67 5.99
N GLU A 232 -2.44 -19.77 7.07
CA GLU A 232 -3.56 -18.85 7.30
C GLU A 232 -3.06 -17.46 7.68
N ARG A 233 -2.06 -17.39 8.54
CA ARG A 233 -1.39 -16.12 8.89
C ARG A 233 -0.72 -15.49 7.69
N ARG A 234 -0.01 -16.27 6.90
CA ARG A 234 0.64 -15.82 5.66
C ARG A 234 -0.37 -15.33 4.62
N PHE A 235 -1.50 -16.03 4.49
CA PHE A 235 -2.59 -15.60 3.63
C PHE A 235 -3.13 -14.23 4.08
N ASP A 236 -3.37 -14.06 5.37
CA ASP A 236 -3.90 -12.82 5.94
C ASP A 236 -2.95 -11.63 5.72
N LEU A 237 -1.66 -11.80 5.99
CA LEU A 237 -0.62 -10.79 5.78
C LEU A 237 -0.49 -10.38 4.30
N ARG A 238 -0.54 -11.34 3.37
CA ARG A 238 -0.52 -11.06 1.93
C ARG A 238 -1.73 -10.26 1.49
N CYS A 239 -2.91 -10.60 2.00
CA CYS A 239 -4.12 -9.83 1.69
C CYS A 239 -4.09 -8.40 2.27
N ASP A 240 -3.46 -8.19 3.45
CA ASP A 240 -3.20 -6.85 3.99
C ASP A 240 -2.33 -6.02 3.05
N LEU A 241 -1.22 -6.61 2.60
CA LEU A 241 -0.30 -5.95 1.68
C LEU A 241 -0.96 -5.65 0.33
N ASP A 242 -1.67 -6.61 -0.25
CA ASP A 242 -2.38 -6.41 -1.51
C ASP A 242 -3.42 -5.27 -1.41
N ALA A 243 -4.23 -5.26 -0.35
CA ALA A 243 -5.22 -4.22 -0.10
C ALA A 243 -4.56 -2.84 0.04
N LEU A 244 -3.45 -2.76 0.81
CA LEU A 244 -2.70 -1.51 0.94
C LEU A 244 -2.14 -1.04 -0.40
N TYR A 245 -1.53 -1.93 -1.19
CA TYR A 245 -0.95 -1.53 -2.48
C TYR A 245 -2.01 -1.13 -3.50
N PHE A 246 -3.22 -1.66 -3.46
CA PHE A 246 -4.32 -1.12 -4.25
C PHE A 246 -4.63 0.34 -3.88
N HIS A 247 -4.60 0.70 -2.59
CA HIS A 247 -4.71 2.10 -2.16
C HIS A 247 -3.52 2.96 -2.59
N LEU A 248 -2.28 2.47 -2.42
CA LEU A 248 -1.08 3.22 -2.78
C LEU A 248 -0.94 3.46 -4.29
N TYR A 249 -1.49 2.58 -5.13
CA TYR A 249 -1.62 2.77 -6.56
C TYR A 249 -2.91 3.52 -6.96
N GLU A 250 -3.67 4.04 -5.99
CA GLU A 250 -4.89 4.83 -6.19
C GLU A 250 -5.96 4.09 -7.01
N ILE A 251 -6.03 2.78 -6.90
CA ILE A 251 -6.97 1.93 -7.60
C ILE A 251 -8.29 1.91 -6.84
N SER A 252 -9.38 2.29 -7.50
CA SER A 252 -10.71 2.32 -6.89
C SER A 252 -11.19 0.94 -6.48
N ARG A 253 -12.12 0.87 -5.51
CA ARG A 253 -12.68 -0.40 -5.05
C ARG A 253 -13.31 -1.24 -6.16
N ASP A 254 -13.99 -0.59 -7.09
CA ASP A 254 -14.63 -1.27 -8.23
C ASP A 254 -13.58 -1.81 -9.21
N ASP A 255 -12.48 -1.07 -9.39
CA ASP A 255 -11.33 -1.53 -10.19
C ASP A 255 -10.60 -2.68 -9.49
N VAL A 256 -10.47 -2.68 -8.15
CA VAL A 256 -9.94 -3.83 -7.40
C VAL A 256 -10.78 -5.07 -7.66
N ASP A 257 -12.12 -4.95 -7.60
CA ASP A 257 -13.03 -6.05 -7.89
C ASP A 257 -12.82 -6.58 -9.32
N TYR A 258 -12.72 -5.68 -10.30
CA TYR A 258 -12.43 -6.02 -11.69
C TYR A 258 -11.06 -6.66 -11.88
N ILE A 259 -10.00 -6.07 -11.32
CA ILE A 259 -8.63 -6.58 -11.44
C ILE A 259 -8.54 -8.00 -10.89
N MET A 260 -9.13 -8.28 -9.74
CA MET A 260 -9.10 -9.62 -9.16
C MET A 260 -9.79 -10.67 -10.07
N GLU A 261 -10.84 -10.31 -10.81
CA GLU A 261 -11.44 -11.21 -11.80
C GLU A 261 -10.50 -11.55 -12.98
N THR A 262 -9.49 -10.73 -13.24
CA THR A 262 -8.46 -11.01 -14.28
C THR A 262 -7.44 -12.08 -13.87
N PHE A 263 -7.56 -12.66 -12.66
CA PHE A 263 -6.72 -13.74 -12.13
C PHE A 263 -7.47 -15.09 -12.04
N PRO A 264 -7.90 -15.67 -13.18
CA PRO A 264 -8.81 -16.82 -13.19
C PRO A 264 -8.20 -18.09 -12.57
N ILE A 265 -6.87 -18.23 -12.54
CA ILE A 265 -6.21 -19.37 -11.91
C ILE A 265 -6.27 -19.27 -10.38
N VAL A 266 -6.12 -18.05 -9.82
CA VAL A 266 -6.27 -17.81 -8.37
C VAL A 266 -7.72 -18.09 -7.98
N LYS A 267 -8.69 -17.52 -8.73
CA LYS A 267 -10.11 -17.75 -8.52
C LYS A 267 -10.45 -19.24 -8.51
N ARG A 268 -10.05 -19.97 -9.56
CA ARG A 268 -10.32 -21.41 -9.69
C ARG A 268 -9.73 -22.24 -8.54
N LYS A 269 -8.51 -21.90 -8.09
CA LYS A 269 -7.88 -22.58 -6.93
C LYS A 269 -8.64 -22.33 -5.64
N ASP A 270 -9.05 -21.09 -5.41
CA ASP A 270 -9.85 -20.72 -4.23
C ASP A 270 -11.22 -21.39 -4.26
N GLU A 271 -11.93 -21.34 -5.39
CA GLU A 271 -13.22 -21.98 -5.54
C GLU A 271 -13.16 -23.49 -5.35
N ALA A 272 -12.09 -24.14 -5.85
CA ALA A 272 -11.87 -25.56 -5.66
C ALA A 272 -11.58 -25.93 -4.19
N ALA A 273 -10.85 -25.10 -3.46
CA ALA A 273 -10.45 -25.37 -2.07
C ALA A 273 -11.51 -24.90 -1.05
N TYR A 274 -12.22 -23.80 -1.32
CA TYR A 274 -13.06 -23.10 -0.34
C TYR A 274 -14.51 -22.87 -0.80
N GLY A 275 -14.87 -23.26 -2.03
CA GLY A 275 -16.19 -23.04 -2.62
C GLY A 275 -16.51 -21.57 -2.96
N ARG A 276 -15.51 -20.66 -2.88
CA ARG A 276 -15.66 -19.22 -3.12
C ARG A 276 -14.33 -18.59 -3.49
N TYR A 277 -14.33 -17.39 -4.05
CA TYR A 277 -13.11 -16.63 -4.37
C TYR A 277 -12.58 -15.94 -3.10
N ARG A 278 -12.01 -16.73 -2.19
CA ARG A 278 -11.54 -16.33 -0.86
C ARG A 278 -10.55 -15.15 -0.90
N THR A 279 -9.56 -15.20 -1.80
CA THR A 279 -8.53 -14.16 -1.93
C THR A 279 -9.14 -12.80 -2.26
N LYS A 280 -10.04 -12.74 -3.26
CA LYS A 280 -10.72 -11.51 -3.65
C LYS A 280 -11.55 -10.95 -2.50
N GLU A 281 -12.38 -11.78 -1.87
CA GLU A 281 -13.22 -11.37 -0.75
C GLU A 281 -12.40 -10.82 0.43
N ALA A 282 -11.28 -11.46 0.76
CA ALA A 282 -10.38 -11.01 1.82
C ALA A 282 -9.73 -9.66 1.48
N ILE A 283 -9.22 -9.51 0.25
CA ILE A 283 -8.60 -8.26 -0.20
C ILE A 283 -9.62 -7.11 -0.18
N LEU A 284 -10.83 -7.31 -0.73
CA LEU A 284 -11.86 -6.27 -0.74
C LEU A 284 -12.28 -5.84 0.67
N ARG A 285 -12.44 -6.81 1.59
CA ARG A 285 -12.74 -6.50 3.00
C ARG A 285 -11.61 -5.68 3.62
N LYS A 286 -10.34 -6.10 3.47
CA LYS A 286 -9.18 -5.39 4.00
C LYS A 286 -8.99 -4.02 3.34
N TYR A 287 -9.31 -3.88 2.06
CA TYR A 287 -9.35 -2.60 1.36
C TYR A 287 -10.34 -1.64 2.02
N ASP A 288 -11.57 -2.11 2.30
CA ASP A 288 -12.61 -1.32 2.97
C ASP A 288 -12.21 -0.96 4.42
N ASP A 289 -11.53 -1.88 5.14
CA ASP A 289 -11.06 -1.66 6.50
C ASP A 289 -9.91 -0.64 6.54
N LEU A 290 -8.93 -0.75 5.62
CA LEU A 290 -7.84 0.22 5.48
C LEU A 290 -8.35 1.61 5.11
N ALA A 291 -9.34 1.72 4.22
CA ALA A 291 -9.96 3.01 3.92
C ALA A 291 -10.50 3.69 5.19
N ARG A 292 -11.13 2.92 6.08
CA ARG A 292 -11.57 3.41 7.39
C ARG A 292 -10.40 3.76 8.32
N GLU A 293 -9.33 3.01 8.28
CA GLU A 293 -8.14 3.21 9.11
C GLU A 293 -7.28 4.37 8.60
N PHE A 294 -7.17 4.59 7.29
CA PHE A 294 -6.58 5.82 6.75
C PHE A 294 -7.33 7.06 7.21
N VAL A 295 -8.66 7.02 7.26
CA VAL A 295 -9.47 8.07 7.90
C VAL A 295 -9.14 8.19 9.39
N ARG A 296 -8.90 7.07 10.09
CA ARG A 296 -8.53 7.03 11.51
C ARG A 296 -7.09 7.46 11.79
N VAL A 297 -6.13 7.09 10.93
CA VAL A 297 -4.72 7.53 11.05
C VAL A 297 -4.59 9.02 10.74
N MET A 298 -5.40 9.55 9.83
CA MET A 298 -5.54 10.99 9.65
C MET A 298 -6.15 11.65 10.90
N ARG A 299 -6.94 10.90 11.69
CA ARG A 299 -7.43 11.33 13.01
C ARG A 299 -6.37 11.24 14.12
N ALA A 300 -5.38 10.36 14.01
CA ALA A 300 -4.34 10.19 15.03
C ALA A 300 -3.42 11.42 15.17
N ASP A 301 -3.38 12.28 14.15
CA ASP A 301 -2.73 13.61 14.23
C ASP A 301 -3.64 14.67 14.91
N LEU A 302 -4.88 14.31 15.25
CA LEU A 302 -5.78 15.20 15.97
C LEU A 302 -5.61 15.01 17.48
N PRO A 303 -5.56 16.07 18.28
CA PRO A 303 -5.50 15.93 19.72
C PRO A 303 -6.73 15.16 20.21
N GLU A 304 -6.51 14.09 20.99
CA GLU A 304 -7.57 13.27 21.57
C GLU A 304 -7.77 13.57 23.05
N LYS A 305 -9.02 13.53 23.48
CA LYS A 305 -9.43 13.54 24.87
C LYS A 305 -10.47 12.47 25.11
N ASP A 306 -10.19 11.57 26.07
CA ASP A 306 -11.05 10.42 26.41
C ASP A 306 -11.38 9.50 25.20
N GLY A 307 -10.40 9.30 24.28
CA GLY A 307 -10.55 8.43 23.10
C GLY A 307 -11.42 9.04 22.00
N LYS A 308 -11.69 10.34 22.04
CA LYS A 308 -12.40 11.10 21.00
C LYS A 308 -11.58 12.32 20.57
N PRO A 309 -11.75 12.83 19.33
CA PRO A 309 -11.05 14.03 18.91
C PRO A 309 -11.35 15.21 19.85
N ASP A 310 -10.30 15.89 20.31
CA ASP A 310 -10.45 17.13 21.09
C ASP A 310 -10.63 18.32 20.13
N TRP A 311 -11.88 18.53 19.73
CA TRP A 311 -12.25 19.63 18.84
C TRP A 311 -11.91 21.00 19.39
N ARG A 312 -11.89 21.17 20.72
CA ARG A 312 -11.53 22.45 21.37
C ARG A 312 -10.03 22.72 21.23
N ALA A 313 -9.19 21.71 21.39
CA ALA A 313 -7.74 21.85 21.19
C ALA A 313 -7.43 22.21 19.73
N LEU A 314 -8.16 21.61 18.76
CA LEU A 314 -8.04 21.95 17.34
C LEU A 314 -8.47 23.39 17.05
N ILE A 315 -9.61 23.82 17.56
CA ILE A 315 -10.09 25.20 17.40
C ILE A 315 -9.12 26.19 18.07
N ALA A 316 -8.56 25.86 19.22
CA ALA A 316 -7.57 26.70 19.91
C ALA A 316 -6.25 26.84 19.13
N GLY A 317 -5.90 25.82 18.29
CA GLY A 317 -4.76 25.85 17.39
C GLY A 317 -4.91 26.79 16.19
N GLY A 318 -6.13 27.27 15.91
CA GLY A 318 -6.45 28.17 14.80
C GLY A 318 -6.53 27.48 13.43
N GLU A 319 -6.77 28.27 12.39
CA GLU A 319 -6.79 27.79 11.00
C GLU A 319 -5.38 27.35 10.52
N SER A 320 -5.33 26.29 9.72
CA SER A 320 -4.08 25.72 9.21
C SER A 320 -4.32 25.09 7.83
N GLU A 321 -3.32 24.42 7.27
CA GLU A 321 -3.50 23.62 6.05
C GLU A 321 -4.59 22.56 6.19
N ARG A 322 -4.86 22.07 7.43
CA ARG A 322 -5.86 21.03 7.72
C ARG A 322 -7.06 21.48 8.53
N VAL A 323 -7.13 22.74 8.93
CA VAL A 323 -8.23 23.27 9.74
C VAL A 323 -8.75 24.57 9.13
N GLU A 324 -10.06 24.67 8.99
CA GLU A 324 -10.75 25.86 8.49
C GLU A 324 -11.99 26.15 9.33
N PHE A 325 -12.28 27.42 9.58
CA PHE A 325 -13.46 27.88 10.32
C PHE A 325 -14.46 28.58 9.41
N LYS A 326 -15.73 28.31 9.60
CA LYS A 326 -16.82 29.02 8.94
C LYS A 326 -17.97 29.21 9.90
N GLU A 327 -18.43 30.44 10.01
CA GLU A 327 -19.54 30.77 10.90
C GLU A 327 -20.87 30.10 10.54
N SER A 328 -21.02 29.71 9.26
CA SER A 328 -22.29 29.24 8.72
C SER A 328 -22.08 28.50 7.38
N ILE A 329 -23.00 27.60 7.05
CA ILE A 329 -23.09 26.95 5.74
C ILE A 329 -23.66 27.94 4.71
N SER A 330 -24.72 28.67 5.07
CA SER A 330 -25.45 29.50 4.14
C SER A 330 -26.22 30.67 4.80
N TRP A 331 -26.13 30.81 6.10
CA TRP A 331 -26.81 31.91 6.83
C TRP A 331 -25.91 33.14 6.95
N ASP A 332 -26.29 34.23 6.28
CA ASP A 332 -25.67 35.55 6.45
C ASP A 332 -26.17 36.16 7.75
N ARG A 333 -25.29 36.27 8.75
CA ARG A 333 -25.63 36.72 10.11
C ARG A 333 -25.98 38.21 10.15
N GLU A 334 -25.33 39.02 9.31
CA GLU A 334 -25.59 40.46 9.25
C GLU A 334 -26.94 40.75 8.57
N ARG A 335 -27.15 40.10 7.41
CA ARG A 335 -28.37 40.30 6.61
C ARG A 335 -29.55 39.45 7.06
N LYS A 336 -29.30 38.48 7.96
CA LYS A 336 -30.30 37.53 8.49
C LYS A 336 -31.08 36.80 7.40
N GLN A 337 -30.38 36.39 6.34
CA GLN A 337 -30.94 35.68 5.18
C GLN A 337 -29.99 34.66 4.61
N ARG A 338 -30.50 33.82 3.69
CA ARG A 338 -29.67 32.86 2.93
C ARG A 338 -28.69 33.60 2.01
N ASN A 339 -27.45 33.17 2.00
CA ASN A 339 -26.40 33.66 1.11
C ASN A 339 -25.70 32.50 0.37
N LYS A 340 -25.95 32.38 -0.93
CA LYS A 340 -25.36 31.32 -1.78
C LYS A 340 -23.84 31.43 -1.91
N ALA A 341 -23.26 32.62 -1.71
CA ALA A 341 -21.81 32.77 -1.76
C ALA A 341 -21.11 32.00 -0.62
N LEU A 342 -21.79 31.87 0.54
CA LEU A 342 -21.29 31.04 1.64
C LEU A 342 -21.32 29.57 1.27
N GLU A 343 -22.35 29.10 0.59
CA GLU A 343 -22.44 27.70 0.10
C GLU A 343 -21.28 27.36 -0.85
N HIS A 344 -20.93 28.25 -1.77
CA HIS A 344 -19.77 28.11 -2.64
C HIS A 344 -18.46 28.13 -1.84
N THR A 345 -18.36 28.95 -0.79
CA THR A 345 -17.19 28.96 0.10
C THR A 345 -16.99 27.63 0.82
N ILE A 346 -18.08 27.02 1.34
CA ILE A 346 -18.04 25.67 1.91
C ILE A 346 -17.56 24.66 0.86
N ALA A 347 -18.16 24.66 -0.32
CA ALA A 347 -17.81 23.72 -1.39
C ALA A 347 -16.33 23.82 -1.81
N ARG A 348 -15.78 25.04 -1.98
CA ARG A 348 -14.36 25.21 -2.32
C ARG A 348 -13.43 24.73 -1.21
N THR A 349 -13.80 24.90 0.07
CA THR A 349 -13.03 24.40 1.20
C THR A 349 -13.02 22.88 1.21
N LEU A 350 -14.18 22.23 1.06
CA LEU A 350 -14.27 20.77 0.95
C LEU A 350 -13.43 20.25 -0.22
N ALA A 351 -13.57 20.84 -1.42
CA ALA A 351 -12.80 20.47 -2.59
C ALA A 351 -11.29 20.65 -2.37
N SER A 352 -10.88 21.75 -1.72
CA SER A 352 -9.46 22.00 -1.46
C SER A 352 -8.86 21.00 -0.50
N PHE A 353 -9.59 20.54 0.51
CA PHE A 353 -9.18 19.44 1.37
C PHE A 353 -9.11 18.12 0.61
N MET A 354 -10.12 17.80 -0.20
CA MET A 354 -10.15 16.58 -1.02
C MET A 354 -9.00 16.52 -2.03
N ASN A 355 -8.65 17.66 -2.62
CA ASN A 355 -7.54 17.75 -3.60
C ASN A 355 -6.14 17.79 -2.96
N THR A 356 -6.04 17.75 -1.62
CA THR A 356 -4.76 17.77 -0.90
C THR A 356 -4.71 16.64 0.13
N HIS A 357 -4.47 16.98 1.38
CA HIS A 357 -4.25 16.00 2.47
C HIS A 357 -5.47 15.78 3.37
N GLY A 358 -6.66 16.21 2.93
CA GLY A 358 -7.83 16.21 3.78
C GLY A 358 -7.78 17.31 4.86
N GLY A 359 -8.76 17.32 5.76
CA GLY A 359 -8.81 18.28 6.85
C GLY A 359 -10.14 18.30 7.61
N VAL A 360 -10.27 19.26 8.51
CA VAL A 360 -11.48 19.49 9.30
C VAL A 360 -12.01 20.89 9.04
N LEU A 361 -13.24 20.96 8.57
CA LEU A 361 -13.99 22.20 8.46
C LEU A 361 -14.91 22.35 9.69
N PHE A 362 -14.66 23.37 10.52
CA PHE A 362 -15.57 23.73 11.60
C PHE A 362 -16.65 24.68 11.10
N VAL A 363 -17.92 24.31 11.27
CA VAL A 363 -19.07 25.14 10.91
C VAL A 363 -19.79 25.55 12.17
N GLY A 364 -20.07 26.83 12.30
CA GLY A 364 -20.58 27.46 13.54
C GLY A 364 -19.45 28.00 14.42
N VAL A 365 -18.27 28.24 13.83
CA VAL A 365 -17.07 28.82 14.46
C VAL A 365 -16.62 30.01 13.62
N ASP A 366 -16.35 31.16 14.26
CA ASP A 366 -15.83 32.34 13.58
C ASP A 366 -14.32 32.29 13.39
N ASP A 367 -13.75 33.20 12.59
CA ASP A 367 -12.33 33.27 12.26
C ASP A 367 -11.41 33.45 13.48
N THR A 368 -11.96 33.80 14.66
CA THR A 368 -11.22 33.91 15.93
C THR A 368 -11.26 32.63 16.75
N GLY A 369 -11.92 31.57 16.26
CA GLY A 369 -12.13 30.33 16.98
C GLY A 369 -13.29 30.35 17.99
N LYS A 370 -14.10 31.39 17.98
CA LYS A 370 -15.25 31.51 18.87
C LYS A 370 -16.43 30.71 18.30
N ILE A 371 -17.04 29.89 19.14
CA ILE A 371 -18.21 29.09 18.77
C ILE A 371 -19.41 30.04 18.71
N VAL A 372 -19.97 30.23 17.53
CA VAL A 372 -21.12 31.09 17.23
C VAL A 372 -22.41 30.32 17.01
N GLY A 373 -22.31 28.98 16.78
CA GLY A 373 -23.44 28.07 16.67
C GLY A 373 -24.15 28.08 15.31
N LEU A 374 -25.02 27.07 15.10
CA LEU A 374 -25.72 26.78 13.84
C LEU A 374 -27.18 27.28 13.78
N ASP A 375 -27.63 28.07 14.74
CA ASP A 375 -29.03 28.49 14.85
C ASP A 375 -29.60 29.17 13.60
N GLY A 376 -28.74 29.89 12.85
CA GLY A 376 -29.12 30.54 11.61
C GLY A 376 -29.37 29.54 10.49
N ASP A 377 -28.46 28.57 10.33
CA ASP A 377 -28.57 27.52 9.31
C ASP A 377 -29.74 26.58 9.59
N LEU A 378 -29.98 26.25 10.86
CA LEU A 378 -31.15 25.45 11.29
C LEU A 378 -32.47 26.09 10.84
N LYS A 379 -32.59 27.41 10.89
CA LYS A 379 -33.80 28.13 10.42
C LYS A 379 -34.03 27.99 8.92
N LEU A 380 -32.96 27.79 8.15
CA LEU A 380 -33.03 27.61 6.69
C LEU A 380 -33.33 26.17 6.29
N SER A 381 -33.18 25.22 7.18
CA SER A 381 -33.47 23.80 6.88
C SER A 381 -34.98 23.55 6.86
N GLN A 382 -35.45 22.66 5.96
CA GLN A 382 -36.90 22.39 5.83
C GLN A 382 -37.53 21.86 7.12
N ARG A 383 -36.77 21.05 7.89
CA ARG A 383 -37.24 20.45 9.15
C ARG A 383 -36.90 21.27 10.38
N LYS A 384 -36.14 22.38 10.22
CA LYS A 384 -35.65 23.25 11.31
C LYS A 384 -34.96 22.51 12.45
N ASN A 385 -34.32 21.38 12.12
CA ASN A 385 -33.56 20.54 13.03
C ASN A 385 -32.24 20.09 12.35
N GLU A 386 -31.42 19.38 13.09
CA GLU A 386 -30.11 18.92 12.60
C GLU A 386 -30.22 17.99 11.40
N ASP A 387 -31.17 17.05 11.37
CA ASP A 387 -31.40 16.17 10.24
C ASP A 387 -31.70 16.94 8.96
N GLY A 388 -32.53 17.95 9.07
CA GLY A 388 -32.84 18.86 7.95
C GLY A 388 -31.62 19.64 7.48
N LEU A 389 -30.73 20.01 8.41
CA LEU A 389 -29.49 20.71 8.07
C LEU A 389 -28.49 19.77 7.40
N ARG A 390 -28.36 18.49 7.83
CA ARG A 390 -27.54 17.46 7.19
C ARG A 390 -27.99 17.20 5.76
N LEU A 391 -29.29 17.02 5.53
CA LEU A 391 -29.84 16.86 4.19
C LEU A 391 -29.49 18.05 3.27
N ARG A 392 -29.59 19.27 3.81
CA ARG A 392 -29.21 20.46 3.06
C ARG A 392 -27.73 20.53 2.73
N PHE A 393 -26.86 20.09 3.64
CA PHE A 393 -25.41 19.98 3.41
C PHE A 393 -25.11 18.94 2.34
N ASP A 394 -25.76 17.78 2.39
CA ASP A 394 -25.64 16.75 1.36
C ASP A 394 -26.07 17.27 -0.02
N ASP A 395 -27.17 18.02 -0.10
CA ASP A 395 -27.62 18.63 -1.34
C ASP A 395 -26.63 19.70 -1.86
N LEU A 396 -25.97 20.45 -0.97
CA LEU A 396 -24.88 21.35 -1.32
C LEU A 396 -23.71 20.58 -1.93
N VAL A 397 -23.24 19.53 -1.26
CA VAL A 397 -22.13 18.69 -1.78
C VAL A 397 -22.50 18.11 -3.13
N LYS A 398 -23.71 17.55 -3.29
CA LYS A 398 -24.19 17.03 -4.58
C LYS A 398 -24.20 18.08 -5.68
N GLN A 399 -24.67 19.27 -5.37
CA GLN A 399 -24.82 20.38 -6.31
C GLN A 399 -23.45 20.88 -6.78
N TYR A 400 -22.51 21.11 -5.87
CA TYR A 400 -21.24 21.77 -6.17
C TYR A 400 -20.11 20.80 -6.50
N LEU A 401 -20.05 19.62 -5.87
CA LEU A 401 -18.94 18.65 -6.04
C LEU A 401 -19.36 17.37 -6.77
N GLY A 402 -20.57 16.90 -6.49
CA GLY A 402 -21.09 15.65 -7.03
C GLY A 402 -21.33 14.58 -5.95
N ASN A 403 -22.29 13.70 -6.19
CA ASN A 403 -22.76 12.71 -5.23
C ASN A 403 -21.69 11.72 -4.78
N ARG A 404 -20.70 11.45 -5.63
CA ARG A 404 -19.62 10.48 -5.40
C ARG A 404 -18.65 10.88 -4.28
N PHE A 405 -18.61 12.15 -3.89
CA PHE A 405 -17.70 12.64 -2.85
C PHE A 405 -18.32 12.65 -1.44
N LEU A 406 -19.61 12.38 -1.30
CA LEU A 406 -20.27 12.28 0.01
C LEU A 406 -19.65 11.24 0.96
N PRO A 407 -19.24 10.04 0.51
CA PRO A 407 -18.65 9.06 1.41
C PRO A 407 -17.34 9.50 2.08
N GLY A 408 -16.61 10.45 1.48
CA GLY A 408 -15.38 11.04 2.02
C GLY A 408 -15.60 12.13 3.07
N ILE A 409 -16.83 12.39 3.48
CA ILE A 409 -17.20 13.45 4.44
C ILE A 409 -17.89 12.85 5.66
N VAL A 410 -17.38 13.16 6.86
CA VAL A 410 -17.98 12.74 8.12
C VAL A 410 -18.33 13.97 8.97
N ILE A 411 -19.59 14.10 9.38
CA ILE A 411 -20.08 15.23 10.18
C ILE A 411 -20.23 14.81 11.64
N HIS A 412 -19.49 15.46 12.53
CA HIS A 412 -19.64 15.35 13.97
C HIS A 412 -20.39 16.57 14.49
N SER A 413 -21.53 16.34 15.12
CA SER A 413 -22.24 17.38 15.86
C SER A 413 -21.68 17.48 17.25
N VAL A 414 -21.25 18.67 17.63
CA VAL A 414 -20.60 18.94 18.91
C VAL A 414 -21.37 20.06 19.59
N GLU A 415 -21.71 19.87 20.88
CA GLU A 415 -22.30 20.89 21.71
C GLU A 415 -21.27 21.46 22.68
N ASP A 416 -21.12 22.76 22.68
CA ASP A 416 -20.28 23.48 23.62
C ASP A 416 -20.95 24.74 24.17
N SER A 417 -21.01 24.83 25.49
CA SER A 417 -21.57 25.98 26.19
C SER A 417 -22.98 26.36 25.70
N GLY A 418 -23.81 25.35 25.40
CA GLY A 418 -25.18 25.50 24.93
C GLY A 418 -25.29 25.91 23.45
N ARG A 419 -24.22 25.81 22.67
CA ARG A 419 -24.22 26.06 21.23
C ARG A 419 -23.73 24.83 20.46
N ALA A 420 -24.49 24.42 19.46
CA ALA A 420 -24.09 23.34 18.58
C ALA A 420 -23.24 23.87 17.41
N PHE A 421 -22.16 23.18 17.09
CA PHE A 421 -21.34 23.39 15.89
C PHE A 421 -21.01 22.06 15.25
N TRP A 422 -20.56 22.08 14.01
CA TRP A 422 -20.11 20.89 13.32
C TRP A 422 -18.60 20.86 13.14
N ALA A 423 -17.99 19.71 13.41
CA ALA A 423 -16.69 19.33 12.90
C ALA A 423 -16.89 18.41 11.70
N VAL A 424 -16.61 18.92 10.51
CA VAL A 424 -16.77 18.21 9.24
C VAL A 424 -15.40 17.68 8.82
N GLU A 425 -15.15 16.40 9.03
CA GLU A 425 -13.94 15.74 8.57
C GLU A 425 -14.05 15.42 7.08
N VAL A 426 -13.01 15.73 6.34
CA VAL A 426 -12.93 15.55 4.89
C VAL A 426 -11.66 14.80 4.55
N GLY A 427 -11.80 13.60 3.99
CA GLY A 427 -10.67 12.82 3.47
C GLY A 427 -10.14 13.34 2.13
N PRO A 428 -8.89 13.05 1.76
CA PRO A 428 -8.40 13.29 0.41
C PRO A 428 -9.18 12.42 -0.58
N ALA A 429 -9.43 12.98 -1.77
CA ALA A 429 -10.08 12.24 -2.84
C ALA A 429 -9.05 11.51 -3.71
N ASN A 430 -9.47 10.40 -4.33
CA ASN A 430 -8.65 9.62 -5.25
C ASN A 430 -8.73 10.12 -6.69
N GLU A 431 -9.50 11.18 -6.94
CA GLU A 431 -9.68 11.81 -8.24
C GLU A 431 -9.82 13.32 -8.08
N PRO A 432 -9.54 14.11 -9.14
CA PRO A 432 -9.68 15.55 -9.08
C PRO A 432 -11.10 16.01 -8.75
N VAL A 433 -11.23 16.86 -7.74
CA VAL A 433 -12.50 17.42 -7.30
C VAL A 433 -12.64 18.85 -7.81
N PHE A 434 -13.62 19.07 -8.68
CA PHE A 434 -13.95 20.38 -9.23
C PHE A 434 -15.18 20.96 -8.52
N VAL A 435 -15.15 22.26 -8.29
CA VAL A 435 -16.29 22.99 -7.77
C VAL A 435 -17.08 23.61 -8.93
N LYS A 436 -18.33 23.22 -9.07
CA LYS A 436 -19.23 23.79 -10.09
C LYS A 436 -19.68 25.18 -9.70
N ASN A 437 -19.42 26.19 -10.52
CA ASN A 437 -19.80 27.56 -10.27
C ASN A 437 -20.31 28.23 -11.57
N ASN A 438 -21.62 28.49 -11.66
CA ASN A 438 -22.27 29.18 -12.79
C ASN A 438 -21.93 28.64 -14.19
N GLY A 439 -21.72 27.33 -14.30
CA GLY A 439 -21.38 26.64 -15.57
C GLY A 439 -19.89 26.42 -15.78
N ASP A 440 -19.04 26.99 -14.95
CA ASP A 440 -17.59 26.74 -14.94
C ASP A 440 -17.21 25.71 -13.87
N ASP A 441 -16.16 24.93 -14.16
CA ASP A 441 -15.53 24.04 -13.22
C ASP A 441 -14.26 24.72 -12.64
N GLU A 442 -14.24 24.92 -11.33
CA GLU A 442 -13.13 25.51 -10.60
C GLU A 442 -12.30 24.45 -9.88
N PHE A 443 -10.98 24.50 -10.00
CA PHE A 443 -10.08 23.60 -9.28
C PHE A 443 -9.40 24.34 -8.12
N TRP A 444 -9.61 23.84 -6.91
CA TRP A 444 -9.12 24.43 -5.67
C TRP A 444 -8.21 23.46 -4.92
N ILE A 445 -7.12 23.99 -4.38
CA ILE A 445 -6.20 23.27 -3.48
C ILE A 445 -6.05 23.99 -2.16
N ARG A 446 -5.61 23.26 -1.14
CA ARG A 446 -5.30 23.86 0.16
C ARG A 446 -3.87 24.41 0.16
N GLY A 447 -3.69 25.63 0.62
CA GLY A 447 -2.40 26.22 0.99
C GLY A 447 -2.21 26.13 2.51
N THR A 448 -1.21 26.83 3.03
CA THR A 448 -0.84 26.79 4.46
C THR A 448 -1.97 27.23 5.40
N SER A 449 -2.83 28.15 4.98
CA SER A 449 -3.94 28.66 5.81
C SER A 449 -5.20 29.06 5.02
N SER A 450 -5.21 28.83 3.70
CA SER A 450 -6.34 29.23 2.85
C SER A 450 -6.48 28.35 1.63
N SER A 451 -7.71 28.31 1.06
CA SER A 451 -7.97 27.64 -0.22
C SER A 451 -7.56 28.54 -1.38
N ARG A 452 -6.84 27.96 -2.35
CA ARG A 452 -6.30 28.64 -3.54
C ARG A 452 -6.89 28.04 -4.81
N LYS A 453 -7.48 28.90 -5.67
CA LYS A 453 -7.91 28.51 -7.01
C LYS A 453 -6.69 28.42 -7.93
N LEU A 454 -6.55 27.33 -8.67
CA LEU A 454 -5.55 27.17 -9.71
C LEU A 454 -6.10 27.63 -11.06
N SER A 455 -5.23 28.22 -11.89
CA SER A 455 -5.54 28.42 -13.30
C SER A 455 -5.63 27.07 -14.03
N LEU A 456 -6.23 27.02 -15.22
CA LEU A 456 -6.39 25.78 -15.96
C LEU A 456 -5.07 25.05 -16.18
N SER A 457 -4.00 25.76 -16.56
CA SER A 457 -2.67 25.16 -16.76
C SER A 457 -2.10 24.61 -15.46
N GLN A 458 -2.20 25.37 -14.37
CA GLN A 458 -1.75 24.93 -13.05
C GLN A 458 -2.55 23.73 -12.52
N ALA A 459 -3.86 23.69 -12.77
CA ALA A 459 -4.71 22.58 -12.42
C ALA A 459 -4.33 21.30 -13.19
N VAL A 460 -4.09 21.42 -14.49
CA VAL A 460 -3.64 20.29 -15.32
C VAL A 460 -2.29 19.74 -14.84
N ASP A 461 -1.34 20.60 -14.50
CA ASP A 461 -0.03 20.18 -14.00
C ASP A 461 -0.16 19.53 -12.60
N TYR A 462 -0.98 20.13 -11.74
CA TYR A 462 -1.26 19.58 -10.40
C TYR A 462 -1.94 18.20 -10.49
N ILE A 463 -2.96 18.06 -11.34
CA ILE A 463 -3.70 16.81 -11.54
C ILE A 463 -2.76 15.72 -12.06
N LYS A 464 -1.89 16.01 -13.02
CA LYS A 464 -0.91 15.05 -13.53
C LYS A 464 0.06 14.55 -12.46
N THR A 465 0.45 15.43 -11.55
CA THR A 465 1.42 15.11 -10.49
C THR A 465 0.78 14.44 -9.26
N HIS A 466 -0.47 14.79 -8.93
CA HIS A 466 -1.16 14.32 -7.72
C HIS A 466 -2.14 13.17 -7.97
N PHE A 467 -2.82 13.17 -9.13
CA PHE A 467 -3.84 12.17 -9.45
C PHE A 467 -3.46 11.27 -10.63
N GLY A 468 -2.26 11.46 -11.23
CA GLY A 468 -1.85 10.73 -12.43
C GLY A 468 -2.55 11.20 -13.70
N THR A 469 -2.19 10.63 -14.86
CA THR A 469 -2.87 10.94 -16.13
C THR A 469 -4.19 10.19 -16.16
N PRO A 470 -5.36 10.83 -16.34
CA PRO A 470 -6.62 10.12 -16.55
C PRO A 470 -6.44 9.19 -17.77
N SER A 471 -6.78 7.92 -17.61
CA SER A 471 -6.86 7.00 -18.75
C SER A 471 -7.80 7.60 -19.77
N GLN A 472 -7.31 7.86 -20.99
CA GLN A 472 -8.17 8.25 -22.10
C GLN A 472 -9.14 7.09 -22.34
N GLY A 473 -10.38 7.28 -21.93
CA GLY A 473 -11.49 6.41 -22.25
C GLY A 473 -11.55 6.27 -23.76
N ALA A 474 -11.50 5.04 -24.22
CA ALA A 474 -11.67 4.66 -25.61
C ALA A 474 -13.03 5.14 -26.13
N ASN A 475 -13.02 6.24 -26.88
CA ASN A 475 -14.02 6.53 -27.88
C ASN A 475 -13.28 6.51 -29.23
N GLN A 476 -13.25 5.35 -29.84
CA GLN A 476 -13.16 5.23 -31.29
C GLN A 476 -14.32 4.40 -31.77
N ASP A 477 -15.41 5.13 -32.02
CA ASP A 477 -16.46 4.63 -32.88
C ASP A 477 -15.91 4.28 -34.27
N SER A 478 -16.28 3.08 -34.64
CA SER A 478 -16.32 2.54 -35.99
C SER A 478 -16.38 3.58 -37.11
N LYS A 479 -15.50 3.44 -38.10
CA LYS A 479 -15.85 3.42 -39.54
C LYS A 479 -14.68 2.89 -40.38
N GLY A 480 -14.87 1.74 -40.96
CA GLY A 480 -14.77 1.39 -42.35
C GLY A 480 -13.37 1.46 -43.03
N TYR A 481 -12.74 0.35 -43.23
CA TYR A 481 -12.49 -0.35 -44.51
C TYR A 481 -11.76 -1.65 -44.21
#